data_a1415d27703213f7b54c0c0f3dc09457
#
_entry.id   a1415d27703213f7b54c0c0f3dc09457
#
_cell.length_a   1.000
_cell.length_b   1.000
_cell.length_c   1.000
_cell.angle_alpha   90.00
_cell.angle_beta   90.00
_cell.angle_gamma   90.00
#
_symmetry.space_group_name_H-M   'P 1'
#
loop_
_entity.id
_entity.type
_entity.pdbx_description
1 polymer ?
#
loop_
_entity_poly.entity_id
_entity_poly.type
_entity_poly.pdbx_seq_one_letter_code
_entity_poly.pdbx_strand_id
1 'polypeptide(L)'
;MSAATRPLVTGKARRTSTLWTQLLAREQSANVERTRTLQVELNAIGKRLPELDKLIQSVYEDKVLGRIPESVCVNLLNQYEAERREKQARHKELTGQLATSRETESSVDAWLDMMQDYAQLEELDRPTLVRLIQKIGISERYTVDDHEERDIHIYYNFVGYIEA
;
A
#
# COMPACT_ATOMS: atom_id res chain seq x y z
N MET A 1 41.53 36.22 16.75
CA MET A 1 40.49 35.83 17.72
C MET A 1 39.45 35.00 16.99
N SER A 2 39.55 33.72 17.16
CA SER A 2 38.77 32.73 16.35
C SER A 2 37.47 32.39 17.11
N ALA A 3 36.33 32.68 16.50
CA ALA A 3 35.03 32.31 17.05
C ALA A 3 34.67 30.91 16.53
N ALA A 4 34.68 29.93 17.43
CA ALA A 4 34.28 28.57 17.15
C ALA A 4 32.76 28.51 17.07
N THR A 5 32.25 28.24 15.87
CA THR A 5 30.87 27.91 15.63
C THR A 5 30.63 26.47 16.13
N ARG A 6 29.87 26.32 17.19
CA ARG A 6 29.38 25.00 17.70
C ARG A 6 28.24 24.53 16.83
N PRO A 7 28.21 23.27 16.36
CA PRO A 7 27.03 22.72 15.74
C PRO A 7 26.05 22.27 16.82
N LEU A 8 24.90 22.91 16.89
CA LEU A 8 23.76 22.57 17.74
C LEU A 8 22.77 21.75 16.93
N VAL A 9 23.07 20.49 16.64
CA VAL A 9 22.03 19.52 16.18
C VAL A 9 22.45 18.11 16.59
N THR A 10 22.19 17.69 17.84
CA THR A 10 22.43 16.29 18.21
C THR A 10 21.38 15.67 19.14
N GLY A 11 20.29 16.35 19.47
CA GLY A 11 19.32 15.82 20.42
C GLY A 11 17.96 15.36 19.88
N LYS A 12 17.46 15.96 18.80
CA LYS A 12 16.11 15.67 18.27
C LYS A 12 16.08 14.63 17.15
N ALA A 13 17.09 14.56 16.31
CA ALA A 13 17.11 13.67 15.13
C ALA A 13 17.07 12.17 15.49
N ARG A 14 17.64 11.75 16.63
CA ARG A 14 17.62 10.33 17.05
C ARG A 14 16.26 9.84 17.54
N ARG A 15 15.44 10.69 18.13
CA ARG A 15 14.10 10.30 18.64
C ARG A 15 13.07 10.21 17.51
N THR A 16 13.15 11.08 16.53
CA THR A 16 12.27 11.05 15.35
C THR A 16 12.53 9.82 14.50
N SER A 17 13.79 9.45 14.26
CA SER A 17 14.13 8.26 13.46
C SER A 17 13.51 6.96 14.04
N THR A 18 13.52 6.79 15.36
CA THR A 18 12.96 5.59 16.01
C THR A 18 11.43 5.52 15.90
N LEU A 19 10.73 6.65 16.01
CA LEU A 19 9.27 6.70 15.86
C LEU A 19 8.84 6.40 14.43
N TRP A 20 9.54 6.93 13.45
CA TRP A 20 9.28 6.68 12.04
C TRP A 20 9.52 5.24 11.65
N THR A 21 10.61 4.63 12.14
CA THR A 21 10.89 3.21 11.92
C THR A 21 9.79 2.33 12.50
N GLN A 22 9.26 2.67 13.67
CA GLN A 22 8.16 1.94 14.31
C GLN A 22 6.83 2.12 13.57
N LEU A 23 6.53 3.32 13.09
CA LEU A 23 5.31 3.59 12.31
C LEU A 23 5.34 2.85 10.97
N LEU A 24 6.46 2.93 10.24
CA LEU A 24 6.64 2.21 8.98
C LEU A 24 6.56 0.69 9.18
N ALA A 25 7.20 0.14 10.21
CA ALA A 25 7.11 -1.28 10.54
C ALA A 25 5.68 -1.72 10.87
N ARG A 26 4.90 -0.88 11.54
CA ARG A 26 3.49 -1.14 11.85
C ARG A 26 2.61 -1.09 10.60
N GLU A 27 2.83 -0.13 9.72
CA GLU A 27 2.10 -0.04 8.44
C GLU A 27 2.46 -1.19 7.51
N GLN A 28 3.74 -1.56 7.42
CA GLN A 28 4.17 -2.74 6.66
C GLN A 28 3.53 -4.02 7.18
N SER A 29 3.49 -4.23 8.50
CA SER A 29 2.85 -5.42 9.06
C SER A 29 1.34 -5.46 8.80
N ALA A 30 0.65 -4.32 8.86
CA ALA A 30 -0.77 -4.20 8.53
C ALA A 30 -1.04 -4.47 7.04
N ASN A 31 -0.18 -4.00 6.15
CA ASN A 31 -0.27 -4.26 4.71
C ASN A 31 -0.03 -5.74 4.38
N VAL A 32 0.97 -6.37 4.99
CA VAL A 32 1.24 -7.80 4.82
C VAL A 32 0.03 -8.64 5.24
N GLU A 33 -0.58 -8.34 6.39
CA GLU A 33 -1.76 -9.09 6.85
C GLU A 33 -2.97 -8.84 5.94
N ARG A 34 -3.17 -7.62 5.47
CA ARG A 34 -4.22 -7.29 4.50
C ARG A 34 -4.01 -8.06 3.19
N THR A 35 -2.81 -8.03 2.63
CA THR A 35 -2.44 -8.74 1.39
C THR A 35 -2.66 -10.23 1.54
N ARG A 36 -2.29 -10.81 2.71
CA ARG A 36 -2.53 -12.21 3.03
C ARG A 36 -4.02 -12.55 3.04
N THR A 37 -4.83 -11.72 3.67
CA THR A 37 -6.29 -11.93 3.73
C THR A 37 -6.91 -11.90 2.33
N LEU A 38 -6.54 -10.92 1.50
CA LEU A 38 -6.99 -10.82 0.11
C LEU A 38 -6.56 -12.05 -0.71
N GLN A 39 -5.34 -12.54 -0.50
CA GLN A 39 -4.83 -13.73 -1.20
C GLN A 39 -5.57 -15.01 -0.79
N VAL A 40 -5.91 -15.17 0.48
CA VAL A 40 -6.72 -16.31 0.98
C VAL A 40 -8.09 -16.29 0.34
N GLU A 41 -8.76 -15.13 0.31
CA GLU A 41 -10.08 -14.98 -0.32
C GLU A 41 -10.00 -15.27 -1.83
N LEU A 42 -9.00 -14.74 -2.53
CA LEU A 42 -8.78 -14.98 -3.95
C LEU A 42 -8.61 -16.47 -4.25
N ASN A 43 -7.82 -17.17 -3.44
CA ASN A 43 -7.61 -18.61 -3.59
C ASN A 43 -8.89 -19.42 -3.35
N ALA A 44 -9.71 -19.00 -2.37
CA ALA A 44 -11.00 -19.64 -2.10
C ALA A 44 -11.96 -19.49 -3.29
N ILE A 45 -12.07 -18.28 -3.86
CA ILE A 45 -12.86 -18.01 -5.05
C ILE A 45 -12.32 -18.80 -6.26
N GLY A 46 -11.02 -18.84 -6.43
CA GLY A 46 -10.36 -19.60 -7.52
C GLY A 46 -10.65 -21.10 -7.48
N LYS A 47 -10.89 -21.66 -6.30
CA LYS A 47 -11.36 -23.05 -6.13
C LYS A 47 -12.86 -23.18 -6.40
N ARG A 48 -13.65 -22.21 -5.95
CA ARG A 48 -15.12 -22.26 -6.06
C ARG A 48 -15.61 -22.12 -7.49
N LEU A 49 -14.97 -21.31 -8.32
CA LEU A 49 -15.39 -21.09 -9.71
C LEU A 49 -15.43 -22.38 -10.53
N PRO A 50 -14.37 -23.23 -10.58
CA PRO A 50 -14.44 -24.50 -11.31
C PRO A 50 -15.40 -25.52 -10.69
N GLU A 51 -15.71 -25.43 -9.39
CA GLU A 51 -16.74 -26.25 -8.77
C GLU A 51 -18.13 -25.85 -9.30
N LEU A 52 -18.42 -24.55 -9.41
CA LEU A 52 -19.66 -24.05 -9.97
C LEU A 52 -19.81 -24.45 -11.44
N ASP A 53 -18.75 -24.41 -12.23
CA ASP A 53 -18.78 -24.87 -13.61
C ASP A 53 -19.17 -26.38 -13.71
N LYS A 54 -18.61 -27.20 -12.83
CA LYS A 54 -18.97 -28.64 -12.73
C LYS A 54 -20.40 -28.85 -12.29
N LEU A 55 -20.90 -28.06 -11.32
CA LEU A 55 -22.29 -28.16 -10.85
C LEU A 55 -23.27 -27.76 -11.97
N ILE A 56 -22.97 -26.69 -12.70
CA ILE A 56 -23.78 -26.27 -13.85
C ILE A 56 -23.84 -27.39 -14.90
N GLN A 57 -22.69 -27.99 -15.22
CA GLN A 57 -22.61 -29.11 -16.16
C GLN A 57 -23.43 -30.31 -15.66
N SER A 58 -23.30 -30.69 -14.39
CA SER A 58 -24.03 -31.82 -13.82
C SER A 58 -25.55 -31.63 -13.86
N VAL A 59 -26.04 -30.42 -13.54
CA VAL A 59 -27.46 -30.08 -13.63
C VAL A 59 -27.96 -30.20 -15.08
N TYR A 60 -27.13 -29.80 -16.05
CA TYR A 60 -27.49 -29.93 -17.46
C TYR A 60 -27.56 -31.39 -17.91
N GLU A 61 -26.62 -32.23 -17.48
CA GLU A 61 -26.61 -33.67 -17.72
C GLU A 61 -27.84 -34.37 -17.12
N ASP A 62 -28.20 -34.05 -15.86
CA ASP A 62 -29.38 -34.61 -15.18
C ASP A 62 -30.67 -34.16 -15.82
N LYS A 63 -30.74 -32.95 -16.38
CA LYS A 63 -31.88 -32.50 -17.20
C LYS A 63 -32.04 -33.35 -18.47
N VAL A 64 -30.93 -33.54 -19.20
CA VAL A 64 -30.95 -34.33 -20.45
C VAL A 64 -31.34 -35.76 -20.20
N LEU A 65 -30.94 -36.34 -19.07
CA LEU A 65 -31.26 -37.69 -18.66
C LEU A 65 -32.67 -37.83 -18.03
N GLY A 66 -33.42 -36.73 -17.92
CA GLY A 66 -34.76 -36.72 -17.32
C GLY A 66 -34.81 -37.02 -15.83
N ARG A 67 -33.68 -36.86 -15.12
CA ARG A 67 -33.55 -37.15 -13.68
C ARG A 67 -34.18 -36.08 -12.79
N ILE A 68 -34.21 -34.84 -13.29
CA ILE A 68 -34.74 -33.68 -12.55
C ILE A 68 -35.80 -32.95 -13.36
N PRO A 69 -36.88 -32.43 -12.68
CA PRO A 69 -37.87 -31.60 -13.34
C PRO A 69 -37.29 -30.32 -13.90
N GLU A 70 -37.84 -29.82 -14.99
CA GLU A 70 -37.37 -28.61 -15.67
C GLU A 70 -37.36 -27.38 -14.74
N SER A 71 -38.37 -27.20 -13.89
CA SER A 71 -38.46 -26.12 -12.93
C SER A 71 -37.31 -26.12 -11.93
N VAL A 72 -36.89 -27.30 -11.47
CA VAL A 72 -35.75 -27.47 -10.53
C VAL A 72 -34.44 -27.15 -11.26
N CYS A 73 -34.28 -27.64 -12.49
CA CYS A 73 -33.12 -27.35 -13.32
C CYS A 73 -32.93 -25.83 -13.52
N VAL A 74 -33.97 -25.12 -13.93
CA VAL A 74 -33.94 -23.67 -14.17
C VAL A 74 -33.57 -22.93 -12.88
N ASN A 75 -34.14 -23.29 -11.75
CA ASN A 75 -33.84 -22.67 -10.46
C ASN A 75 -32.37 -22.86 -10.07
N LEU A 76 -31.86 -24.11 -10.17
CA LEU A 76 -30.47 -24.41 -9.83
C LEU A 76 -29.48 -23.69 -10.77
N LEU A 77 -29.73 -23.68 -12.07
CA LEU A 77 -28.89 -22.98 -13.03
C LEU A 77 -28.85 -21.49 -12.75
N ASN A 78 -29.99 -20.85 -12.51
CA ASN A 78 -30.07 -19.45 -12.16
C ASN A 78 -29.25 -19.11 -10.88
N GLN A 79 -29.35 -19.98 -9.88
CA GLN A 79 -28.65 -19.82 -8.62
C GLN A 79 -27.12 -19.96 -8.81
N TYR A 80 -26.65 -21.00 -9.50
CA TYR A 80 -25.23 -21.20 -9.73
C TYR A 80 -24.64 -20.16 -10.66
N GLU A 81 -25.37 -19.73 -11.69
CA GLU A 81 -24.92 -18.64 -12.55
C GLU A 81 -24.84 -17.30 -11.83
N ALA A 82 -25.79 -17.00 -10.93
CA ALA A 82 -25.73 -15.79 -10.11
C ALA A 82 -24.52 -15.81 -9.17
N GLU A 83 -24.28 -16.92 -8.46
CA GLU A 83 -23.11 -17.11 -7.61
C GLU A 83 -21.82 -16.97 -8.44
N ARG A 84 -21.76 -17.59 -9.61
CA ARG A 84 -20.60 -17.53 -10.51
C ARG A 84 -20.26 -16.09 -10.92
N ARG A 85 -21.28 -15.31 -11.32
CA ARG A 85 -21.09 -13.90 -11.69
C ARG A 85 -20.59 -13.08 -10.51
N GLU A 86 -21.14 -13.28 -9.32
CA GLU A 86 -20.70 -12.62 -8.11
C GLU A 86 -19.23 -12.95 -7.79
N LYS A 87 -18.87 -14.24 -7.82
CA LYS A 87 -17.50 -14.69 -7.57
C LYS A 87 -16.51 -14.18 -8.61
N GLN A 88 -16.90 -14.14 -9.89
CA GLN A 88 -16.05 -13.56 -10.95
C GLN A 88 -15.81 -12.07 -10.76
N ALA A 89 -16.84 -11.29 -10.42
CA ALA A 89 -16.70 -9.87 -10.13
C ALA A 89 -15.76 -9.64 -8.94
N ARG A 90 -15.96 -10.41 -7.86
CA ARG A 90 -15.11 -10.32 -6.67
C ARG A 90 -13.66 -10.74 -6.93
N HIS A 91 -13.45 -11.77 -7.74
CA HIS A 91 -12.10 -12.19 -8.17
C HIS A 91 -11.36 -11.07 -8.89
N LYS A 92 -12.03 -10.40 -9.82
CA LYS A 92 -11.46 -9.27 -10.57
C LYS A 92 -11.10 -8.10 -9.64
N GLU A 93 -11.98 -7.77 -8.71
CA GLU A 93 -11.76 -6.72 -7.72
C GLU A 93 -10.53 -7.02 -6.84
N LEU A 94 -10.46 -8.23 -6.26
CA LEU A 94 -9.35 -8.66 -5.41
C LEU A 94 -8.02 -8.67 -6.16
N THR A 95 -8.03 -9.10 -7.43
CA THR A 95 -6.83 -9.08 -8.27
C THR A 95 -6.33 -7.65 -8.47
N GLY A 96 -7.24 -6.70 -8.71
CA GLY A 96 -6.90 -5.28 -8.81
C GLY A 96 -6.31 -4.72 -7.51
N GLN A 97 -6.94 -5.02 -6.36
CA GLN A 97 -6.45 -4.58 -5.06
C GLN A 97 -5.05 -5.14 -4.73
N LEU A 98 -4.80 -6.41 -5.05
CA LEU A 98 -3.49 -7.03 -4.86
C LEU A 98 -2.41 -6.42 -5.78
N ALA A 99 -2.75 -6.08 -7.03
CA ALA A 99 -1.82 -5.42 -7.93
C ALA A 99 -1.41 -4.05 -7.38
N THR A 100 -2.37 -3.23 -6.96
CA THR A 100 -2.11 -1.91 -6.36
C THR A 100 -1.28 -2.01 -5.08
N SER A 101 -1.57 -2.99 -4.20
CA SER A 101 -0.78 -3.20 -2.98
C SER A 101 0.68 -3.53 -3.29
N ARG A 102 0.93 -4.39 -4.28
CA ARG A 102 2.29 -4.75 -4.70
C ARG A 102 3.08 -3.58 -5.30
N GLU A 103 2.43 -2.74 -6.10
CA GLU A 103 3.05 -1.53 -6.63
C GLU A 103 3.46 -0.57 -5.52
N THR A 104 2.61 -0.42 -4.50
CA THR A 104 2.90 0.41 -3.32
C THR A 104 4.05 -0.16 -2.50
N GLU A 105 4.06 -1.46 -2.22
CA GLU A 105 5.16 -2.13 -1.50
C GLU A 105 6.49 -1.97 -2.23
N SER A 106 6.52 -2.22 -3.55
CA SER A 106 7.73 -2.08 -4.35
C SER A 106 8.27 -0.64 -4.34
N SER A 107 7.41 0.37 -4.34
CA SER A 107 7.87 1.77 -4.27
C SER A 107 8.38 2.15 -2.87
N VAL A 108 7.80 1.60 -1.81
CA VAL A 108 8.29 1.83 -0.43
C VAL A 108 9.64 1.14 -0.20
N ASP A 109 9.80 -0.10 -0.67
CA ASP A 109 11.07 -0.82 -0.55
C ASP A 109 12.19 -0.11 -1.33
N ALA A 110 11.92 0.30 -2.56
CA ALA A 110 12.88 1.08 -3.36
C ALA A 110 13.26 2.41 -2.68
N TRP A 111 12.31 3.06 -2.00
CA TRP A 111 12.56 4.27 -1.23
C TRP A 111 13.42 3.98 0.01
N LEU A 112 13.14 2.90 0.75
CA LEU A 112 13.91 2.51 1.93
C LEU A 112 15.36 2.15 1.57
N ASP A 113 15.57 1.40 0.48
CA ASP A 113 16.91 1.09 -0.02
C ASP A 113 17.67 2.36 -0.37
N MET A 114 17.03 3.28 -1.08
CA MET A 114 17.60 4.57 -1.42
C MET A 114 17.94 5.38 -0.16
N MET A 115 17.09 5.39 0.87
CA MET A 115 17.34 6.10 2.12
C MET A 115 18.48 5.50 2.92
N GLN A 116 18.67 4.16 2.88
CA GLN A 116 19.82 3.51 3.52
C GLN A 116 21.14 3.90 2.85
N ASP A 117 21.16 3.96 1.53
CA ASP A 117 22.33 4.45 0.77
C ASP A 117 22.67 5.90 1.14
N TYR A 118 21.66 6.75 1.28
CA TYR A 118 21.86 8.17 1.63
C TYR A 118 22.19 8.40 3.12
N ALA A 119 21.77 7.53 4.02
CA ALA A 119 22.15 7.63 5.43
C ALA A 119 23.66 7.45 5.69
N GLN A 120 24.39 6.91 4.70
CA GLN A 120 25.84 6.73 4.74
C GLN A 120 26.63 7.86 4.06
N LEU A 121 25.95 8.85 3.46
CA LEU A 121 26.62 9.97 2.81
C LEU A 121 27.12 10.97 3.87
N GLU A 122 28.41 11.28 3.81
CA GLU A 122 29.03 12.32 4.64
C GLU A 122 28.67 13.73 4.16
N GLU A 123 28.35 13.89 2.87
CA GLU A 123 27.98 15.17 2.25
C GLU A 123 26.75 15.03 1.35
N LEU A 124 25.82 15.99 1.48
CA LEU A 124 24.61 16.08 0.63
C LEU A 124 24.94 16.87 -0.64
N ASP A 125 25.09 16.17 -1.74
CA ASP A 125 25.27 16.80 -3.05
C ASP A 125 23.94 17.21 -3.71
N ARG A 126 24.04 18.08 -4.72
CA ARG A 126 22.86 18.59 -5.44
C ARG A 126 22.05 17.48 -6.14
N PRO A 127 22.65 16.50 -6.83
CA PRO A 127 21.91 15.37 -7.41
C PRO A 127 21.08 14.60 -6.40
N THR A 128 21.62 14.34 -5.22
CA THR A 128 20.95 13.67 -4.12
C THR A 128 19.74 14.47 -3.61
N LEU A 129 19.92 15.78 -3.40
CA LEU A 129 18.83 16.66 -2.97
C LEU A 129 17.68 16.69 -3.98
N VAL A 130 17.97 16.78 -5.27
CA VAL A 130 16.93 16.78 -6.33
C VAL A 130 16.18 15.45 -6.40
N ARG A 131 16.83 14.33 -6.10
CA ARG A 131 16.19 13.00 -6.06
C ARG A 131 15.28 12.83 -4.85
N LEU A 132 15.67 13.35 -3.69
CA LEU A 132 14.95 13.17 -2.43
C LEU A 132 13.83 14.17 -2.25
N ILE A 133 14.03 15.43 -2.64
CA ILE A 133 13.16 16.55 -2.30
C ILE A 133 12.35 16.98 -3.53
N GLN A 134 11.05 16.93 -3.42
CA GLN A 134 10.12 17.43 -4.43
C GLN A 134 10.06 18.95 -4.43
N LYS A 135 9.88 19.54 -3.24
CA LYS A 135 9.85 20.98 -3.03
C LYS A 135 10.16 21.33 -1.58
N ILE A 136 10.64 22.55 -1.38
CA ILE A 136 10.80 23.14 -0.06
C ILE A 136 9.89 24.37 0.00
N GLY A 137 8.95 24.37 0.94
CA GLY A 137 8.10 25.52 1.27
C GLY A 137 8.71 26.28 2.44
N ILE A 138 8.75 27.58 2.34
CA ILE A 138 9.19 28.47 3.43
C ILE A 138 8.01 29.38 3.77
N SER A 139 7.58 29.37 5.04
CA SER A 139 6.51 30.25 5.51
C SER A 139 6.93 31.73 5.49
N GLU A 140 5.95 32.61 5.61
CA GLU A 140 6.24 34.02 5.96
C GLU A 140 6.88 34.08 7.34
N ARG A 141 7.59 35.16 7.60
CA ARG A 141 8.20 35.40 8.92
C ARG A 141 7.11 35.70 9.94
N TYR A 142 7.21 35.11 11.09
CA TYR A 142 6.39 35.43 12.25
C TYR A 142 7.29 35.63 13.48
N THR A 143 6.80 36.39 14.46
CA THR A 143 7.57 36.71 15.65
C THR A 143 7.07 35.90 16.83
N VAL A 144 7.98 35.16 17.47
CA VAL A 144 7.74 34.43 18.74
C VAL A 144 8.78 34.93 19.74
N ASP A 145 8.34 35.40 20.90
CA ASP A 145 9.19 35.86 21.99
C ASP A 145 10.30 36.85 21.55
N ASP A 146 9.95 37.85 20.74
CA ASP A 146 10.88 38.85 20.14
C ASP A 146 11.94 38.27 19.18
N HIS A 147 11.79 37.02 18.73
CA HIS A 147 12.64 36.41 17.71
C HIS A 147 11.84 36.17 16.41
N GLU A 148 12.45 36.48 15.28
CA GLU A 148 11.88 36.17 13.95
C GLU A 148 12.07 34.67 13.66
N GLU A 149 10.98 33.95 13.43
CA GLU A 149 10.99 32.54 13.05
C GLU A 149 10.33 32.31 11.68
N ARG A 150 10.63 31.19 11.07
CA ARG A 150 10.02 30.72 9.82
C ARG A 150 9.89 29.20 9.88
N ASP A 151 8.78 28.69 9.40
CA ASP A 151 8.62 27.26 9.19
C ASP A 151 9.16 26.85 7.83
N ILE A 152 9.90 25.75 7.82
CA ILE A 152 10.43 25.14 6.62
C ILE A 152 9.71 23.79 6.45
N HIS A 153 8.94 23.68 5.36
CA HIS A 153 8.23 22.47 5.01
C HIS A 153 8.96 21.75 3.88
N ILE A 154 9.45 20.56 4.14
CA ILE A 154 10.16 19.75 3.15
C ILE A 154 9.24 18.65 2.64
N TYR A 155 8.97 18.65 1.33
CA TYR A 155 8.18 17.63 0.65
C TYR A 155 9.12 16.66 -0.05
N TYR A 156 9.03 15.38 0.32
CA TYR A 156 9.85 14.32 -0.24
C TYR A 156 9.15 13.67 -1.44
N ASN A 157 9.91 13.24 -2.43
CA ASN A 157 9.39 12.68 -3.68
C ASN A 157 8.53 11.42 -3.50
N PHE A 158 8.75 10.63 -2.43
CA PHE A 158 8.12 9.32 -2.25
C PHE A 158 7.13 9.25 -1.09
N VAL A 159 7.22 10.16 -0.14
CA VAL A 159 6.46 10.10 1.13
C VAL A 159 5.58 11.33 1.33
N GLY A 160 5.75 12.35 0.50
CA GLY A 160 5.06 13.63 0.67
C GLY A 160 5.65 14.48 1.80
N TYR A 161 4.80 15.28 2.46
CA TYR A 161 5.21 16.13 3.57
C TYR A 161 5.30 15.33 4.87
N ILE A 162 6.40 15.49 5.57
CA ILE A 162 6.63 14.96 6.91
C ILE A 162 6.79 16.14 7.86
N GLU A 163 5.93 16.24 8.85
CA GLU A 163 6.01 17.25 9.90
C GLU A 163 7.16 16.90 10.85
N ALA A 164 8.07 17.83 11.08
CA ALA A 164 9.29 17.60 11.88
C ALA A 164 9.06 17.92 13.37
#